data_8491a6cc804c55f4ea068c7f1f7ae593
#
_entry.id   8491a6cc804c55f4ea068c7f1f7ae593
#
_cell.length_a   1.000
_cell.length_b   1.000
_cell.length_c   1.000
_cell.angle_alpha   90.00
_cell.angle_beta   90.00
_cell.angle_gamma   90.00
#
_symmetry.space_group_name_H-M   'P 1'
#
loop_
_entity.id
_entity.type
_entity.pdbx_description
1 polymer ?
#
loop_
_entity_poly.entity_id
_entity_poly.type
_entity_poly.pdbx_seq_one_letter_code
_entity_poly.pdbx_strand_id
1 'polypeptide(L)'
;MIIERRLTPYLVFPEDSLLVALQKMTDNRERTVFVVDSHGFLVGSLTDGDVRRWLLAQPEASLDVAAADVAHHDPATAPLGASPAEMREALPAGALHLPLLDERGRLTALAINREAELRIGGHRIGEGHPAFLIAEIGNNHQGDVDLARRLVDLAVEAGADLSLIHI
;
A
#
# COMPACT_ATOMS: atom_id res chain seq x y z
N MET A 1 -10.67 -9.19 -3.13
CA MET A 1 -9.58 -9.62 -2.21
C MET A 1 -8.90 -10.87 -2.72
N ILE A 2 -7.58 -10.94 -2.66
CA ILE A 2 -6.74 -12.11 -3.02
C ILE A 2 -6.20 -12.70 -1.74
N ILE A 3 -6.21 -14.03 -1.60
CA ILE A 3 -5.65 -14.72 -0.43
C ILE A 3 -4.25 -15.20 -0.79
N GLU A 4 -3.24 -14.57 -0.18
CA GLU A 4 -1.83 -14.94 -0.31
C GLU A 4 -1.43 -15.86 0.85
N ARG A 5 -0.88 -17.03 0.50
CA ARG A 5 -0.42 -18.05 1.47
C ARG A 5 1.10 -18.17 1.56
N ARG A 6 1.80 -17.59 0.59
CA ARG A 6 3.26 -17.51 0.60
C ARG A 6 3.71 -16.34 1.45
N LEU A 7 3.84 -16.54 2.74
CA LEU A 7 4.09 -15.49 3.71
C LEU A 7 5.55 -15.04 3.82
N THR A 8 6.51 -15.88 3.43
CA THR A 8 7.96 -15.58 3.58
C THR A 8 8.39 -14.18 3.19
N PRO A 9 7.88 -13.57 2.09
CA PRO A 9 8.26 -12.21 1.71
C PRO A 9 7.73 -11.13 2.66
N TYR A 10 6.77 -11.46 3.50
CA TYR A 10 6.06 -10.51 4.37
C TYR A 10 6.44 -10.65 5.84
N LEU A 11 7.25 -11.65 6.22
CA LEU A 11 7.52 -11.94 7.63
C LEU A 11 8.90 -11.47 8.07
N VAL A 12 8.95 -10.87 9.27
CA VAL A 12 10.16 -10.61 10.03
C VAL A 12 9.97 -11.12 11.45
N PHE A 13 11.08 -11.41 12.14
CA PHE A 13 11.05 -11.78 13.55
C PHE A 13 11.18 -10.55 14.45
N PRO A 14 10.72 -10.60 15.71
CA PRO A 14 10.80 -9.48 16.63
C PRO A 14 12.19 -8.88 16.79
N GLU A 15 13.21 -9.73 16.80
CA GLU A 15 14.64 -9.41 16.96
C GLU A 15 15.34 -8.98 15.67
N ASP A 16 14.71 -9.16 14.50
CA ASP A 16 15.26 -8.67 13.23
C ASP A 16 15.42 -7.15 13.29
N SER A 17 16.49 -6.61 12.70
CA SER A 17 16.68 -5.17 12.67
C SER A 17 15.66 -4.47 11.75
N LEU A 18 15.39 -3.21 12.04
CA LEU A 18 14.56 -2.36 11.17
C LEU A 18 15.11 -2.33 9.74
N LEU A 19 16.45 -2.42 9.57
CA LEU A 19 17.08 -2.51 8.25
C LEU A 19 16.62 -3.75 7.49
N VAL A 20 16.53 -4.92 8.14
CA VAL A 20 16.04 -6.18 7.55
C VAL A 20 14.57 -6.04 7.16
N ALA A 21 13.75 -5.40 8.01
CA ALA A 21 12.35 -5.15 7.70
C ALA A 21 12.19 -4.25 6.45
N LEU A 22 12.96 -3.16 6.35
CA LEU A 22 12.96 -2.26 5.20
C LEU A 22 13.40 -2.96 3.90
N GLN A 23 14.43 -3.83 3.99
CA GLN A 23 14.85 -4.64 2.85
C GLN A 23 13.69 -5.52 2.35
N LYS A 24 13.01 -6.24 3.24
CA LYS A 24 11.85 -7.08 2.89
C LYS A 24 10.68 -6.27 2.31
N MET A 25 10.39 -5.08 2.83
CA MET A 25 9.39 -4.17 2.26
C MET A 25 9.75 -3.74 0.84
N THR A 26 11.04 -3.55 0.56
CA THR A 26 11.54 -3.20 -0.78
C THR A 26 11.39 -4.40 -1.73
N ASP A 27 11.78 -5.58 -1.27
CA ASP A 27 11.79 -6.79 -2.09
C ASP A 27 10.36 -7.27 -2.41
N ASN A 28 9.42 -7.18 -1.46
CA ASN A 28 8.02 -7.57 -1.67
C ASN A 28 7.20 -6.52 -2.44
N ARG A 29 7.70 -5.28 -2.58
CA ARG A 29 7.05 -4.13 -3.24
C ARG A 29 5.70 -3.71 -2.63
N GLU A 30 5.34 -4.26 -1.49
CA GLU A 30 4.05 -4.02 -0.84
C GLU A 30 4.18 -3.07 0.37
N ARG A 31 5.42 -2.65 0.69
CA ARG A 31 5.75 -1.66 1.74
C ARG A 31 5.19 -2.01 3.12
N THR A 32 4.96 -3.30 3.35
CA THR A 32 4.40 -3.82 4.60
C THR A 32 5.06 -5.15 4.93
N VAL A 33 5.40 -5.35 6.20
CA VAL A 33 5.79 -6.65 6.75
C VAL A 33 5.06 -6.89 8.06
N PHE A 34 4.99 -8.15 8.47
CA PHE A 34 4.36 -8.59 9.70
C PHE A 34 5.42 -9.21 10.61
N VAL A 35 5.43 -8.78 11.86
CA VAL A 35 6.31 -9.31 12.88
C VAL A 35 5.64 -10.54 13.48
N VAL A 36 6.30 -11.69 13.41
CA VAL A 36 5.80 -12.95 13.96
C VAL A 36 6.86 -13.59 14.87
N ASP A 37 6.42 -14.21 15.93
CA ASP A 37 7.34 -14.97 16.80
C ASP A 37 7.75 -16.31 16.17
N SER A 38 8.64 -17.05 16.85
CA SER A 38 9.15 -18.35 16.39
C SER A 38 8.06 -19.44 16.31
N HIS A 39 6.89 -19.21 16.86
CA HIS A 39 5.73 -20.11 16.82
C HIS A 39 4.70 -19.71 15.76
N GLY A 40 4.92 -18.57 15.08
CA GLY A 40 4.06 -18.03 14.03
C GLY A 40 2.93 -17.14 14.55
N PHE A 41 2.93 -16.76 15.82
CA PHE A 41 1.97 -15.80 16.35
C PHE A 41 2.29 -14.39 15.87
N LEU A 42 1.26 -13.66 15.48
CA LEU A 42 1.39 -12.27 15.05
C LEU A 42 1.70 -11.36 16.25
N VAL A 43 2.86 -10.71 16.22
CA VAL A 43 3.31 -9.74 17.22
C VAL A 43 2.92 -8.32 16.83
N GLY A 44 2.97 -8.02 15.51
CA GLY A 44 2.66 -6.69 15.03
C GLY A 44 2.74 -6.58 13.51
N SER A 45 2.47 -5.38 13.02
CA SER A 45 2.70 -5.00 11.61
C SER A 45 3.63 -3.81 11.52
N LEU A 46 4.35 -3.70 10.44
CA LEU A 46 5.26 -2.61 10.17
C LEU A 46 5.09 -2.13 8.74
N THR A 47 4.83 -0.84 8.57
CA THR A 47 4.65 -0.17 7.27
C THR A 47 5.67 0.96 7.09
N ASP A 48 5.86 1.44 5.85
CA ASP A 48 6.65 2.66 5.58
C ASP A 48 6.20 3.86 6.44
N GLY A 49 4.89 3.95 6.72
CA GLY A 49 4.32 4.99 7.54
C GLY A 49 4.77 4.90 9.01
N ASP A 50 4.86 3.68 9.54
CA ASP A 50 5.31 3.43 10.92
C ASP A 50 6.78 3.79 11.06
N VAL A 51 7.62 3.34 10.12
CA VAL A 51 9.05 3.66 10.09
C VAL A 51 9.27 5.17 10.02
N ARG A 52 8.54 5.86 9.14
CA ARG A 52 8.67 7.32 9.00
C ARG A 52 8.28 8.06 10.29
N ARG A 53 7.16 7.68 10.92
CA ARG A 53 6.73 8.27 12.19
C ARG A 53 7.75 8.04 13.29
N TRP A 54 8.27 6.83 13.38
CA TRP A 54 9.28 6.48 14.35
C TRP A 54 10.58 7.27 14.15
N LEU A 55 11.09 7.37 12.91
CA LEU A 55 12.28 8.17 12.58
C LEU A 55 12.13 9.65 12.95
N LEU A 56 10.94 10.22 12.71
CA LEU A 56 10.66 11.62 13.05
C LEU A 56 10.56 11.86 14.56
N ALA A 57 10.20 10.85 15.34
CA ALA A 57 10.12 10.92 16.79
C ALA A 57 11.47 10.67 17.50
N GLN A 58 12.46 10.14 16.81
CA GLN A 58 13.74 9.69 17.33
C GLN A 58 14.91 10.37 16.58
N PRO A 59 15.42 11.54 17.02
CA PRO A 59 16.46 12.28 16.29
C PRO A 59 17.79 11.51 16.08
N GLU A 60 18.07 10.53 16.95
CA GLU A 60 19.26 9.67 16.89
C GLU A 60 18.90 8.22 16.52
N ALA A 61 17.87 8.03 15.70
CA ALA A 61 17.38 6.72 15.31
C ALA A 61 18.47 5.89 14.61
N SER A 62 18.63 4.63 15.06
CA SER A 62 19.47 3.64 14.38
C SER A 62 18.58 2.61 13.70
N LEU A 63 18.95 2.19 12.49
CA LEU A 63 18.25 1.11 11.79
C LEU A 63 18.55 -0.28 12.37
N ASP A 64 19.44 -0.37 13.37
CA ASP A 64 19.75 -1.61 14.11
C ASP A 64 18.72 -1.91 15.22
N VAL A 65 17.75 -1.00 15.46
CA VAL A 65 16.66 -1.23 16.41
C VAL A 65 15.85 -2.47 16.00
N ALA A 66 15.33 -3.20 16.98
CA ALA A 66 14.51 -4.37 16.72
C ALA A 66 13.19 -3.99 16.00
N ALA A 67 12.77 -4.78 15.02
CA ALA A 67 11.54 -4.53 14.27
C ALA A 67 10.31 -4.45 15.20
N ALA A 68 10.29 -5.23 16.28
CA ALA A 68 9.22 -5.21 17.27
C ALA A 68 9.07 -3.85 17.96
N ASP A 69 10.18 -3.12 18.20
CA ASP A 69 10.16 -1.83 18.91
C ASP A 69 9.52 -0.70 18.06
N VAL A 70 9.44 -0.91 16.74
CA VAL A 70 8.88 0.05 15.79
C VAL A 70 7.51 -0.37 15.27
N ALA A 71 7.19 -1.65 15.39
CA ALA A 71 5.96 -2.23 14.88
C ALA A 71 4.71 -1.72 15.62
N HIS A 72 3.59 -1.67 14.89
CA HIS A 72 2.27 -1.50 15.46
C HIS A 72 1.80 -2.84 16.05
N HIS A 73 1.62 -2.91 17.38
CA HIS A 73 1.39 -4.14 18.12
C HIS A 73 -0.04 -4.69 18.09
N ASP A 74 -1.01 -3.94 17.60
CA ASP A 74 -2.40 -4.38 17.51
C ASP A 74 -2.95 -4.19 16.10
N PRO A 75 -2.39 -4.89 15.10
CA PRO A 75 -2.88 -4.79 13.74
C PRO A 75 -4.26 -5.44 13.62
N ALA A 76 -5.12 -4.87 12.79
CA ALA A 76 -6.38 -5.50 12.44
C ALA A 76 -6.15 -6.88 11.82
N THR A 77 -6.95 -7.86 12.21
CA THR A 77 -6.87 -9.26 11.76
C THR A 77 -8.25 -9.80 11.45
N ALA A 78 -8.31 -10.94 10.75
CA ALA A 78 -9.55 -11.71 10.61
C ALA A 78 -9.26 -13.21 10.74
N PRO A 79 -10.26 -14.03 11.07
CA PRO A 79 -10.13 -15.48 11.00
C PRO A 79 -9.83 -15.97 9.58
N LEU A 80 -9.04 -17.03 9.43
CA LEU A 80 -8.72 -17.63 8.12
C LEU A 80 -9.97 -18.02 7.31
N GLY A 81 -11.05 -18.36 7.98
CA GLY A 81 -12.34 -18.73 7.37
C GLY A 81 -13.30 -17.57 7.16
N ALA A 82 -12.91 -16.32 7.41
CA ALA A 82 -13.77 -15.16 7.23
C ALA A 82 -14.23 -15.02 5.78
N SER A 83 -15.45 -14.58 5.60
CA SER A 83 -16.01 -14.26 4.28
C SER A 83 -15.34 -13.01 3.68
N PRO A 84 -15.39 -12.80 2.35
CA PRO A 84 -14.87 -11.57 1.74
C PRO A 84 -15.52 -10.28 2.27
N ALA A 85 -16.76 -10.34 2.77
CA ALA A 85 -17.44 -9.20 3.38
C ALA A 85 -16.83 -8.86 4.75
N GLU A 86 -16.68 -9.86 5.62
CA GLU A 86 -16.05 -9.72 6.93
C GLU A 86 -14.61 -9.24 6.81
N MET A 87 -13.84 -9.76 5.84
CA MET A 87 -12.47 -9.30 5.59
C MET A 87 -12.41 -7.83 5.16
N ARG A 88 -13.40 -7.35 4.37
CA ARG A 88 -13.46 -5.93 3.97
C ARG A 88 -13.84 -5.03 5.14
N GLU A 89 -14.73 -5.50 6.01
CA GLU A 89 -15.14 -4.76 7.22
C GLU A 89 -13.99 -4.65 8.23
N ALA A 90 -13.22 -5.72 8.41
CA ALA A 90 -12.08 -5.77 9.31
C ALA A 90 -10.87 -4.96 8.80
N LEU A 91 -10.79 -4.70 7.48
CA LEU A 91 -9.64 -4.00 6.88
C LEU A 91 -9.72 -2.50 7.18
N PRO A 92 -8.72 -1.89 7.85
CA PRO A 92 -8.68 -0.46 8.10
C PRO A 92 -8.68 0.36 6.81
N ALA A 93 -9.28 1.55 6.85
CA ALA A 93 -9.30 2.46 5.69
C ALA A 93 -7.89 2.77 5.20
N GLY A 94 -7.63 2.52 3.92
CA GLY A 94 -6.33 2.71 3.29
C GLY A 94 -5.33 1.58 3.49
N ALA A 95 -5.65 0.55 4.30
CA ALA A 95 -4.82 -0.64 4.40
C ALA A 95 -5.02 -1.57 3.20
N LEU A 96 -3.93 -2.20 2.75
CA LEU A 96 -3.96 -3.15 1.63
C LEU A 96 -3.92 -4.61 2.10
N HIS A 97 -3.41 -4.86 3.30
CA HIS A 97 -3.15 -6.20 3.82
C HIS A 97 -3.91 -6.42 5.11
N LEU A 98 -4.61 -7.55 5.21
CA LEU A 98 -5.26 -8.02 6.43
C LEU A 98 -4.70 -9.39 6.78
N PRO A 99 -3.99 -9.52 7.91
CA PRO A 99 -3.55 -10.81 8.44
C PRO A 99 -4.72 -11.75 8.72
N LEU A 100 -4.62 -12.98 8.27
CA LEU A 100 -5.57 -14.04 8.54
C LEU A 100 -4.98 -15.05 9.50
N LEU A 101 -5.66 -15.22 10.63
CA LEU A 101 -5.20 -16.06 11.73
C LEU A 101 -5.95 -17.41 11.72
N ASP A 102 -5.23 -18.48 12.09
CA ASP A 102 -5.86 -19.78 12.37
C ASP A 102 -6.57 -19.76 13.74
N GLU A 103 -7.23 -20.88 14.08
CA GLU A 103 -7.92 -21.07 15.35
C GLU A 103 -7.01 -20.96 16.59
N ARG A 104 -5.70 -21.04 16.40
CA ARG A 104 -4.68 -20.91 17.45
C ARG A 104 -4.09 -19.50 17.52
N GLY A 105 -4.54 -18.57 16.64
CA GLY A 105 -4.03 -17.19 16.58
C GLY A 105 -2.73 -17.03 15.77
N ARG A 106 -2.31 -18.03 14.98
CA ARG A 106 -1.10 -17.94 14.17
C ARG A 106 -1.42 -17.34 12.79
N LEU A 107 -0.52 -16.54 12.28
CA LEU A 107 -0.62 -15.96 10.94
C LEU A 107 -0.41 -17.06 9.87
N THR A 108 -1.44 -17.30 9.06
CA THR A 108 -1.45 -18.39 8.05
C THR A 108 -1.69 -17.92 6.63
N ALA A 109 -2.25 -16.72 6.46
CA ALA A 109 -2.45 -16.11 5.15
C ALA A 109 -2.57 -14.59 5.28
N LEU A 110 -2.52 -13.88 4.16
CA LEU A 110 -2.86 -12.48 4.05
C LEU A 110 -4.02 -12.32 3.08
N ALA A 111 -5.05 -11.57 3.47
CA ALA A 111 -6.02 -11.07 2.51
C ALA A 111 -5.49 -9.75 1.96
N ILE A 112 -5.22 -9.71 0.66
CA ILE A 112 -4.70 -8.52 -0.03
C ILE A 112 -5.85 -7.84 -0.76
N ASN A 113 -6.11 -6.59 -0.39
CA ASN A 113 -7.08 -5.76 -1.08
C ASN A 113 -6.39 -5.02 -2.23
N ARG A 114 -6.33 -5.63 -3.40
CA ARG A 114 -5.87 -4.97 -4.63
C ARG A 114 -6.93 -4.09 -5.28
N GLU A 115 -8.15 -4.11 -4.72
CA GLU A 115 -9.26 -3.25 -5.11
C GLU A 115 -9.21 -1.88 -4.37
N ALA A 116 -8.05 -1.36 -4.06
CA ALA A 116 -7.91 0.06 -3.76
C ALA A 116 -8.32 0.78 -5.06
N GLU A 117 -9.63 1.06 -5.20
CA GLU A 117 -10.20 1.79 -6.33
C GLU A 117 -9.46 3.11 -6.47
N LEU A 118 -8.54 3.18 -7.42
CA LEU A 118 -8.01 4.46 -7.82
C LEU A 118 -9.18 5.26 -8.39
N ARG A 119 -9.46 6.41 -7.78
CA ARG A 119 -10.47 7.34 -8.26
C ARG A 119 -9.81 8.64 -8.65
N ILE A 120 -10.08 9.10 -9.85
CA ILE A 120 -9.65 10.41 -10.32
C ILE A 120 -10.90 11.14 -10.82
N GLY A 121 -11.22 12.31 -10.25
CA GLY A 121 -12.36 13.11 -10.67
C GLY A 121 -13.71 12.37 -10.63
N GLY A 122 -13.88 11.37 -9.74
CA GLY A 122 -15.09 10.54 -9.67
C GLY A 122 -15.07 9.28 -10.57
N HIS A 123 -14.14 9.16 -11.50
CA HIS A 123 -13.92 7.96 -12.31
C HIS A 123 -13.22 6.88 -11.52
N ARG A 124 -13.72 5.65 -11.61
CA ARG A 124 -13.07 4.45 -11.08
C ARG A 124 -12.08 3.93 -12.10
N ILE A 125 -10.83 3.68 -11.66
CA ILE A 125 -9.74 3.22 -12.53
C ILE A 125 -9.30 1.84 -12.05
N GLY A 126 -9.29 0.87 -12.95
CA GLY A 126 -8.89 -0.49 -12.66
C GLY A 126 -9.57 -1.51 -13.56
N GLU A 127 -9.33 -2.78 -13.25
CA GLU A 127 -9.90 -3.90 -14.01
C GLU A 127 -11.45 -3.84 -13.98
N GLY A 128 -12.07 -4.05 -15.14
CA GLY A 128 -13.52 -4.02 -15.28
C GLY A 128 -14.13 -2.63 -15.46
N HIS A 129 -13.33 -1.57 -15.49
CA HIS A 129 -13.76 -0.20 -15.78
C HIS A 129 -13.26 0.28 -17.16
N PRO A 130 -13.93 1.27 -17.78
CA PRO A 130 -13.44 1.91 -19.00
C PRO A 130 -12.01 2.44 -18.83
N ALA A 131 -11.23 2.46 -19.91
CA ALA A 131 -9.90 3.07 -19.89
C ALA A 131 -10.01 4.55 -19.56
N PHE A 132 -9.18 5.02 -18.64
CA PHE A 132 -9.06 6.43 -18.27
C PHE A 132 -7.92 7.04 -19.09
N LEU A 133 -8.25 7.96 -19.97
CA LEU A 133 -7.32 8.56 -20.91
C LEU A 133 -6.69 9.83 -20.34
N ILE A 134 -5.37 9.84 -20.23
CA ILE A 134 -4.62 11.02 -19.76
C ILE A 134 -3.83 11.58 -20.95
N ALA A 135 -4.12 12.83 -21.33
CA ALA A 135 -3.34 13.54 -22.32
C ALA A 135 -2.13 14.22 -21.64
N GLU A 136 -0.92 13.82 -22.03
CA GLU A 136 0.31 14.46 -21.56
C GLU A 136 0.67 15.64 -22.48
N ILE A 137 0.29 16.86 -22.10
CA ILE A 137 0.63 18.09 -22.82
C ILE A 137 2.03 18.57 -22.43
N GLY A 138 2.42 18.32 -21.17
CA GLY A 138 3.72 18.71 -20.66
C GLY A 138 3.99 20.21 -20.78
N ASN A 139 5.16 20.57 -21.32
CA ASN A 139 5.58 21.94 -21.59
C ASN A 139 5.60 22.30 -23.09
N ASN A 140 4.87 21.55 -23.92
CA ASN A 140 4.88 21.72 -25.38
C ASN A 140 4.33 23.09 -25.82
N HIS A 141 3.63 23.79 -24.94
CA HIS A 141 3.18 25.18 -25.16
C HIS A 141 4.31 26.22 -25.14
N GLN A 142 5.53 25.86 -24.67
CA GLN A 142 6.74 26.71 -24.69
C GLN A 142 6.54 28.13 -24.10
N GLY A 143 5.66 28.27 -23.10
CA GLY A 143 5.32 29.53 -22.47
C GLY A 143 4.21 30.35 -23.18
N ASP A 144 3.72 29.88 -24.34
CA ASP A 144 2.60 30.52 -25.05
C ASP A 144 1.26 30.05 -24.47
N VAL A 145 0.53 30.98 -23.83
CA VAL A 145 -0.75 30.69 -23.17
C VAL A 145 -1.85 30.31 -24.18
N ASP A 146 -1.87 30.90 -25.35
CA ASP A 146 -2.87 30.58 -26.38
C ASP A 146 -2.61 29.21 -27.00
N LEU A 147 -1.34 28.84 -27.16
CA LEU A 147 -0.98 27.48 -27.54
C LEU A 147 -1.35 26.47 -26.46
N ALA A 148 -1.11 26.79 -25.17
CA ALA A 148 -1.52 25.95 -24.06
C ALA A 148 -3.04 25.67 -24.06
N ARG A 149 -3.86 26.70 -24.23
CA ARG A 149 -5.33 26.56 -24.34
C ARG A 149 -5.73 25.66 -25.51
N ARG A 150 -5.16 25.88 -26.69
CA ARG A 150 -5.43 25.04 -27.89
C ARG A 150 -5.07 23.57 -27.64
N LEU A 151 -3.97 23.29 -26.94
CA LEU A 151 -3.56 21.92 -26.61
C LEU A 151 -4.55 21.26 -25.63
N VAL A 152 -5.11 22.02 -24.68
CA VAL A 152 -6.16 21.52 -23.78
C VAL A 152 -7.45 21.24 -24.57
N ASP A 153 -7.87 22.16 -25.46
CA ASP A 153 -9.05 21.96 -26.31
C ASP A 153 -8.92 20.70 -27.17
N LEU A 154 -7.74 20.48 -27.79
CA LEU A 154 -7.46 19.28 -28.55
C LEU A 154 -7.51 18.00 -27.69
N ALA A 155 -7.04 18.04 -26.44
CA ALA A 155 -7.16 16.90 -25.52
C ALA A 155 -8.64 16.59 -25.21
N VAL A 156 -9.48 17.60 -25.02
CA VAL A 156 -10.92 17.45 -24.82
C VAL A 156 -11.58 16.85 -26.08
N GLU A 157 -11.28 17.37 -27.26
CA GLU A 157 -11.81 16.86 -28.54
C GLU A 157 -11.39 15.40 -28.79
N ALA A 158 -10.18 15.02 -28.35
CA ALA A 158 -9.69 13.63 -28.40
C ALA A 158 -10.34 12.70 -27.39
N GLY A 159 -11.20 13.22 -26.49
CA GLY A 159 -11.88 12.44 -25.46
C GLY A 159 -10.99 12.06 -24.26
N ALA A 160 -9.97 12.83 -23.96
CA ALA A 160 -9.18 12.63 -22.76
C ALA A 160 -9.97 13.00 -21.49
N ASP A 161 -9.87 12.16 -20.46
CA ASP A 161 -10.51 12.36 -19.17
C ASP A 161 -9.73 13.35 -18.28
N LEU A 162 -8.43 13.46 -18.51
CA LEU A 162 -7.51 14.34 -17.78
C LEU A 162 -6.43 14.84 -18.71
N SER A 163 -5.91 16.04 -18.47
CA SER A 163 -4.69 16.49 -19.12
C SER A 163 -3.64 16.91 -18.08
N LEU A 164 -2.38 16.59 -18.34
CA LEU A 164 -1.23 17.03 -17.56
C LEU A 164 -0.52 18.15 -18.32
N ILE A 165 -0.42 19.32 -17.71
CA ILE A 165 0.28 20.48 -18.25
C ILE A 165 1.25 21.02 -17.20
N HIS A 166 2.49 21.31 -17.59
CA HIS A 166 3.51 21.89 -16.71
C HIS A 166 3.58 23.40 -16.98
N ILE A 167 3.43 24.20 -15.92
CA ILE A 167 3.43 25.67 -15.98
C ILE A 167 4.74 26.19 -15.39
#